data_17ff1feb9c744c41a304087c45db1a98
#
_entry.id   17ff1feb9c744c41a304087c45db1a98
#
_cell.length_a   1.000
_cell.length_b   1.000
_cell.length_c   1.000
_cell.angle_alpha   90.00
_cell.angle_beta   90.00
_cell.angle_gamma   90.00
#
_symmetry.space_group_name_H-M   'P 1'
#
loop_
_entity.id
_entity.type
_entity.pdbx_description
1 polymer ?
#
loop_
_entity_poly.entity_id
_entity_poly.type
_entity_poly.pdbx_seq_one_letter_code
_entity_poly.pdbx_strand_id
1 'polypeptide(L)'
;MEIQVFNSLDDILPYRDIWDGILSDIDSNIVYAKLEWLYMWWQYHGRDIKPFILTLIEDGEIVGFCPLMKVSKRGYEEIRFIGGDEAGSMEFIIKKAYRVQGIEKILDYLINMNGRFVINLHGLLKGYDGYCAVKQYLSNNKWHFFETSLKCFYTNIDAQNFYDYMRKQ
;
A
#
# COMPACT_ATOMS: atom_id res chain seq x y z
N MET A 1 12.02 -14.20 -6.89
CA MET A 1 11.42 -13.22 -5.94
C MET A 1 10.87 -13.94 -4.72
N GLU A 2 11.29 -13.52 -3.54
CA GLU A 2 10.90 -14.07 -2.24
C GLU A 2 10.08 -13.04 -1.46
N ILE A 3 9.28 -13.51 -0.48
CA ILE A 3 8.54 -12.65 0.44
C ILE A 3 9.06 -12.85 1.85
N GLN A 4 9.50 -11.77 2.48
CA GLN A 4 9.76 -11.69 3.90
C GLN A 4 8.64 -10.92 4.59
N VAL A 5 8.20 -11.39 5.75
CA VAL A 5 7.11 -10.76 6.52
C VAL A 5 7.68 -10.07 7.75
N PHE A 6 7.33 -8.80 7.93
CA PHE A 6 7.57 -8.06 9.16
C PHE A 6 6.25 -7.79 9.88
N ASN A 7 6.26 -8.03 11.19
CA ASN A 7 5.08 -7.85 12.05
C ASN A 7 5.23 -6.65 13.00
N SER A 8 6.23 -5.82 12.76
CA SER A 8 6.47 -4.58 13.47
C SER A 8 6.96 -3.51 12.50
N LEU A 9 6.51 -2.27 12.69
CA LEU A 9 7.04 -1.12 11.95
C LEU A 9 8.47 -0.78 12.39
N ASP A 10 8.84 -1.08 13.64
CA ASP A 10 10.21 -0.86 14.13
C ASP A 10 11.22 -1.71 13.35
N ASP A 11 10.83 -2.90 12.93
CA ASP A 11 11.68 -3.79 12.11
C ASP A 11 11.90 -3.24 10.69
N ILE A 12 11.04 -2.33 10.23
CA ILE A 12 11.14 -1.68 8.91
C ILE A 12 11.99 -0.40 8.96
N LEU A 13 12.10 0.26 10.09
CA LEU A 13 12.84 1.52 10.21
C LEU A 13 14.30 1.44 9.67
N PRO A 14 15.06 0.35 9.83
CA PRO A 14 16.38 0.22 9.24
C PRO A 14 16.41 0.28 7.71
N TYR A 15 15.29 0.02 7.04
CA TYR A 15 15.15 0.02 5.58
C TYR A 15 14.54 1.31 5.03
N ARG A 16 14.49 2.38 5.84
CA ARG A 16 13.88 3.66 5.49
C ARG A 16 14.42 4.22 4.17
N ASP A 17 15.73 4.26 4.01
CA ASP A 17 16.34 4.83 2.80
C ASP A 17 15.95 4.05 1.53
N ILE A 18 15.82 2.72 1.65
CA ILE A 18 15.34 1.87 0.56
C ILE A 18 13.87 2.15 0.27
N TRP A 19 13.04 2.26 1.32
CA TRP A 19 11.64 2.59 1.22
C TRP A 19 11.40 3.91 0.49
N ASP A 20 12.07 4.97 0.96
CA ASP A 20 11.95 6.32 0.41
C ASP A 20 12.50 6.39 -1.03
N GLY A 21 13.59 5.67 -1.32
CA GLY A 21 14.14 5.53 -2.66
C GLY A 21 13.14 4.91 -3.62
N ILE A 22 12.51 3.79 -3.24
CA ILE A 22 11.48 3.14 -4.08
C ILE A 22 10.25 4.04 -4.22
N LEU A 23 9.82 4.69 -3.13
CA LEU A 23 8.64 5.56 -3.15
C LEU A 23 8.84 6.79 -4.06
N SER A 24 10.07 7.32 -4.13
CA SER A 24 10.39 8.45 -5.02
C SER A 24 10.31 8.10 -6.51
N ASP A 25 10.51 6.82 -6.87
CA ASP A 25 10.41 6.33 -8.25
C ASP A 25 8.95 6.04 -8.69
N ILE A 26 8.01 6.14 -7.76
CA ILE A 26 6.59 5.95 -8.05
C ILE A 26 6.01 7.28 -8.50
N ASP A 27 5.41 7.32 -9.70
CA ASP A 27 4.84 8.54 -10.32
C ASP A 27 3.67 9.17 -9.52
N SER A 28 3.29 8.58 -8.41
CA SER A 28 2.21 9.06 -7.54
C SER A 28 2.79 9.65 -6.25
N ASN A 29 2.55 10.94 -6.01
CA ASN A 29 2.92 11.58 -4.75
C ASN A 29 1.95 11.15 -3.62
N ILE A 30 2.08 9.91 -3.16
CA ILE A 30 1.20 9.33 -2.13
C ILE A 30 1.79 9.60 -0.75
N VAL A 31 1.33 10.66 -0.12
CA VAL A 31 1.76 11.05 1.24
C VAL A 31 1.51 9.93 2.26
N TYR A 32 0.40 9.22 2.12
CA TYR A 32 -0.02 8.15 3.03
C TYR A 32 0.87 6.89 2.95
N ALA A 33 1.65 6.73 1.88
CA ALA A 33 2.62 5.65 1.75
C ALA A 33 4.00 5.99 2.32
N LYS A 34 4.22 7.21 2.81
CA LYS A 34 5.47 7.57 3.49
C LYS A 34 5.60 6.84 4.82
N LEU A 35 6.81 6.31 5.09
CA LEU A 35 7.06 5.52 6.29
C LEU A 35 6.78 6.31 7.58
N GLU A 36 7.10 7.60 7.61
CA GLU A 36 6.80 8.49 8.74
C GLU A 36 5.30 8.59 9.00
N TRP A 37 4.50 8.74 7.95
CA TRP A 37 3.06 8.83 8.09
C TRP A 37 2.49 7.52 8.65
N LEU A 38 2.90 6.37 8.09
CA LEU A 38 2.48 5.05 8.56
C LEU A 38 2.87 4.81 10.02
N TYR A 39 4.10 5.20 10.40
CA TYR A 39 4.59 5.07 11.76
C TYR A 39 3.80 5.94 12.73
N MET A 40 3.54 7.20 12.41
CA MET A 40 2.74 8.09 13.24
C MET A 40 1.30 7.59 13.37
N TRP A 41 0.68 7.19 12.27
CA TRP A 41 -0.66 6.61 12.30
C TRP A 41 -0.70 5.38 13.24
N TRP A 42 0.31 4.52 13.12
CA TRP A 42 0.42 3.32 13.95
C TRP A 42 0.52 3.63 15.45
N GLN A 43 1.28 4.62 15.84
CA GLN A 43 1.44 5.05 17.24
C GLN A 43 0.10 5.45 17.89
N TYR A 44 -0.82 6.01 17.10
CA TYR A 44 -2.11 6.49 17.62
C TYR A 44 -3.23 5.45 17.47
N HIS A 45 -3.20 4.61 16.45
CA HIS A 45 -4.31 3.73 16.07
C HIS A 45 -3.99 2.24 16.15
N GLY A 46 -2.71 1.86 16.28
CA GLY A 46 -2.24 0.48 16.12
C GLY A 46 -2.43 -0.45 17.33
N ARG A 47 -3.04 -0.01 18.45
CA ARG A 47 -3.05 -0.75 19.73
C ARG A 47 -3.55 -2.20 19.62
N ASP A 48 -4.62 -2.44 18.85
CA ASP A 48 -5.27 -3.74 18.70
C ASP A 48 -5.14 -4.32 17.30
N ILE A 49 -4.20 -3.81 16.52
CA ILE A 49 -4.00 -4.15 15.13
C ILE A 49 -2.58 -4.72 14.98
N LYS A 50 -2.40 -5.67 14.06
CA LYS A 50 -1.09 -6.28 13.83
C LYS A 50 -0.51 -5.79 12.50
N PRO A 51 0.68 -5.15 12.49
CA PRO A 51 1.38 -4.88 11.23
C PRO A 51 1.61 -6.20 10.49
N PHE A 52 1.49 -6.15 9.19
CA PHE A 52 1.69 -7.28 8.32
C PHE A 52 2.34 -6.78 7.02
N ILE A 53 3.62 -6.44 7.11
CA ILE A 53 4.34 -5.80 6.02
C ILE A 53 5.03 -6.88 5.21
N LEU A 54 4.64 -7.00 3.94
CA LEU A 54 5.27 -7.92 3.01
C LEU A 54 6.41 -7.18 2.29
N THR A 55 7.61 -7.75 2.37
CA THR A 55 8.80 -7.23 1.70
C THR A 55 9.20 -8.18 0.59
N LEU A 56 9.36 -7.64 -0.60
CA LEU A 56 9.80 -8.38 -1.78
C LEU A 56 11.31 -8.32 -1.91
N ILE A 57 11.92 -9.48 -2.05
CA ILE A 57 13.37 -9.64 -2.21
C ILE A 57 13.65 -10.36 -3.53
N GLU A 58 14.54 -9.79 -4.34
CA GLU A 58 15.04 -10.40 -5.57
C GLU A 58 16.57 -10.33 -5.57
N ASP A 59 17.21 -11.46 -5.81
CA ASP A 59 18.69 -11.60 -5.80
C ASP A 59 19.37 -11.03 -4.55
N GLY A 60 18.70 -11.17 -3.38
CA GLY A 60 19.18 -10.67 -2.10
C GLY A 60 18.94 -9.17 -1.84
N GLU A 61 18.35 -8.45 -2.78
CA GLU A 61 18.01 -7.04 -2.64
C GLU A 61 16.51 -6.82 -2.40
N ILE A 62 16.17 -5.84 -1.57
CA ILE A 62 14.79 -5.41 -1.39
C ILE A 62 14.35 -4.63 -2.63
N VAL A 63 13.28 -5.13 -3.28
CA VAL A 63 12.71 -4.53 -4.48
C VAL A 63 11.31 -3.94 -4.25
N GLY A 64 10.72 -4.18 -3.07
CA GLY A 64 9.43 -3.58 -2.75
C GLY A 64 8.91 -3.91 -1.36
N PHE A 65 7.86 -3.14 -0.99
CA PHE A 65 7.10 -3.28 0.25
C PHE A 65 5.60 -3.20 -0.03
N CYS A 66 4.83 -3.95 0.74
CA CYS A 66 3.38 -3.82 0.80
C CYS A 66 2.97 -3.63 2.27
N PRO A 67 2.64 -2.40 2.67
CA PRO A 67 2.34 -2.06 4.06
C PRO A 67 0.91 -2.46 4.43
N LEU A 68 0.73 -3.70 4.82
CA LEU A 68 -0.55 -4.23 5.25
C LEU A 68 -0.64 -4.31 6.78
N MET A 69 -1.86 -4.46 7.26
CA MET A 69 -2.20 -4.76 8.64
C MET A 69 -3.29 -5.82 8.70
N LYS A 70 -3.35 -6.55 9.80
CA LYS A 70 -4.40 -7.52 10.12
C LYS A 70 -5.31 -6.97 11.19
N VAL A 71 -6.59 -6.89 10.89
CA VAL A 71 -7.64 -6.43 11.81
C VAL A 71 -8.55 -7.61 12.13
N SER A 72 -8.59 -8.02 13.39
CA SER A 72 -9.47 -9.11 13.82
C SER A 72 -10.93 -8.69 13.76
N LYS A 73 -11.74 -9.47 13.09
CA LYS A 73 -13.19 -9.34 13.01
C LYS A 73 -13.86 -10.59 13.56
N ARG A 74 -15.18 -10.52 13.81
CA ARG A 74 -15.92 -11.69 14.31
C ARG A 74 -15.94 -12.81 13.26
N GLY A 75 -15.06 -13.80 13.45
CA GLY A 75 -15.00 -15.00 12.62
C GLY A 75 -14.06 -14.98 11.41
N TYR A 76 -13.35 -13.87 11.16
CA TYR A 76 -12.34 -13.74 10.13
C TYR A 76 -11.33 -12.63 10.45
N GLU A 77 -10.24 -12.54 9.71
CA GLU A 77 -9.30 -11.41 9.73
C GLU A 77 -9.50 -10.56 8.46
N GLU A 78 -9.46 -9.25 8.59
CA GLU A 78 -9.37 -8.33 7.46
C GLU A 78 -7.91 -7.94 7.27
N ILE A 79 -7.39 -8.17 6.06
CA ILE A 79 -6.06 -7.73 5.64
C ILE A 79 -6.26 -6.49 4.77
N ARG A 80 -5.68 -5.37 5.19
CA ARG A 80 -5.85 -4.09 4.50
C ARG A 80 -4.58 -3.26 4.60
N PHE A 81 -4.45 -2.21 3.80
CA PHE A 81 -3.34 -1.28 3.94
C PHE A 81 -3.33 -0.61 5.31
N ILE A 82 -2.13 -0.37 5.87
CA ILE A 82 -1.97 0.45 7.07
C ILE A 82 -2.51 1.85 6.78
N GLY A 83 -3.19 2.46 7.76
CA GLY A 83 -3.86 3.73 7.59
C GLY A 83 -5.37 3.61 7.41
N GLY A 84 -5.85 2.48 6.94
CA GLY A 84 -7.28 2.21 6.88
C GLY A 84 -8.06 3.32 6.16
N ASP A 85 -9.17 3.73 6.75
CA ASP A 85 -10.06 4.73 6.17
C ASP A 85 -9.51 6.17 6.26
N GLU A 86 -8.49 6.40 7.10
CA GLU A 86 -7.81 7.69 7.23
C GLU A 86 -6.78 7.92 6.11
N ALA A 87 -6.30 6.85 5.46
CA ALA A 87 -5.46 6.96 4.28
C ALA A 87 -6.32 7.23 3.04
N GLY A 88 -6.20 8.42 2.45
CA GLY A 88 -6.98 8.80 1.26
C GLY A 88 -6.60 8.01 0.01
N SER A 89 -5.32 7.65 -0.12
CA SER A 89 -4.80 6.82 -1.21
C SER A 89 -3.60 6.00 -0.75
N MET A 90 -3.51 4.78 -1.27
CA MET A 90 -2.41 3.85 -0.98
C MET A 90 -1.91 3.20 -2.26
N GLU A 91 -0.68 2.69 -2.23
CA GLU A 91 -0.07 2.00 -3.35
C GLU A 91 0.88 0.90 -2.86
N PHE A 92 1.20 -0.05 -3.72
CA PHE A 92 2.30 -0.98 -3.54
C PHE A 92 3.61 -0.24 -3.78
N ILE A 93 4.52 -0.27 -2.83
CA ILE A 93 5.80 0.42 -2.89
C ILE A 93 6.81 -0.54 -3.52
N ILE A 94 6.81 -0.64 -4.85
CA ILE A 94 7.61 -1.63 -5.60
C ILE A 94 8.36 -0.91 -6.71
N LYS A 95 9.67 -1.19 -6.85
CA LYS A 95 10.50 -0.69 -7.96
C LYS A 95 9.78 -0.94 -9.30
N LYS A 96 9.77 0.04 -10.19
CA LYS A 96 9.03 0.01 -11.47
C LYS A 96 9.28 -1.26 -12.27
N ALA A 97 10.53 -1.72 -12.32
CA ALA A 97 10.91 -2.93 -13.07
C ALA A 97 10.26 -4.23 -12.55
N TYR A 98 9.87 -4.26 -11.27
CA TYR A 98 9.31 -5.45 -10.60
C TYR A 98 7.83 -5.31 -10.26
N ARG A 99 7.18 -4.21 -10.64
CA ARG A 99 5.86 -3.84 -10.10
C ARG A 99 4.78 -4.88 -10.38
N VAL A 100 4.58 -5.26 -11.63
CA VAL A 100 3.54 -6.23 -12.00
C VAL A 100 3.81 -7.58 -11.35
N GLN A 101 5.02 -8.13 -11.53
CA GLN A 101 5.41 -9.42 -10.96
C GLN A 101 5.37 -9.43 -9.44
N GLY A 102 5.78 -8.32 -8.80
CA GLY A 102 5.76 -8.17 -7.35
C GLY A 102 4.34 -8.15 -6.79
N ILE A 103 3.41 -7.45 -7.46
CA ILE A 103 1.99 -7.44 -7.05
C ILE A 103 1.38 -8.82 -7.21
N GLU A 104 1.64 -9.51 -8.31
CA GLU A 104 1.20 -10.91 -8.52
C GLU A 104 1.73 -11.82 -7.40
N LYS A 105 3.01 -11.70 -7.06
CA LYS A 105 3.64 -12.47 -5.98
C LYS A 105 3.01 -12.20 -4.61
N ILE A 106 2.69 -10.93 -4.32
CA ILE A 106 1.99 -10.54 -3.08
C ILE A 106 0.59 -11.15 -3.05
N LEU A 107 -0.17 -11.04 -4.15
CA LEU A 107 -1.53 -11.59 -4.22
C LEU A 107 -1.53 -13.12 -4.11
N ASP A 108 -0.60 -13.81 -4.78
CA ASP A 108 -0.42 -15.26 -4.63
C ASP A 108 -0.14 -15.64 -3.18
N TYR A 109 0.75 -14.90 -2.51
CA TYR A 109 1.06 -15.13 -1.10
C TYR A 109 -0.19 -14.95 -0.21
N LEU A 110 -0.91 -13.85 -0.39
CA LEU A 110 -2.10 -13.54 0.40
C LEU A 110 -3.21 -14.58 0.20
N ILE A 111 -3.46 -14.98 -1.04
CA ILE A 111 -4.53 -15.92 -1.39
C ILE A 111 -4.24 -17.33 -0.87
N ASN A 112 -2.96 -17.74 -0.83
CA ASN A 112 -2.55 -19.04 -0.34
C ASN A 112 -2.33 -19.10 1.19
N MET A 113 -2.60 -18.04 1.92
CA MET A 113 -2.55 -18.06 3.38
C MET A 113 -3.63 -18.97 3.97
N ASN A 114 -3.29 -19.66 5.06
CA ASN A 114 -4.26 -20.42 5.82
C ASN A 114 -5.15 -19.51 6.68
N GLY A 115 -6.44 -19.81 6.78
CA GLY A 115 -7.38 -19.09 7.63
C GLY A 115 -8.58 -18.53 6.89
N ARG A 116 -9.44 -17.82 7.62
CA ARG A 116 -10.57 -17.08 7.06
C ARG A 116 -10.20 -15.59 7.05
N PHE A 117 -10.04 -15.00 5.88
CA PHE A 117 -9.70 -13.59 5.77
C PHE A 117 -10.39 -12.94 4.57
N VAL A 118 -10.47 -11.63 4.65
CA VAL A 118 -10.89 -10.74 3.54
C VAL A 118 -9.72 -9.83 3.23
N ILE A 119 -9.35 -9.72 1.97
CA ILE A 119 -8.35 -8.78 1.50
C ILE A 119 -9.06 -7.52 1.02
N ASN A 120 -8.78 -6.40 1.68
CA ASN A 120 -9.35 -5.10 1.38
C ASN A 120 -8.25 -4.11 0.97
N LEU A 121 -8.02 -3.97 -0.34
CA LEU A 121 -7.02 -3.07 -0.89
C LEU A 121 -7.65 -1.67 -1.13
N HIS A 122 -8.08 -1.06 -0.03
CA HIS A 122 -8.65 0.28 -0.03
C HIS A 122 -7.63 1.34 -0.47
N GLY A 123 -8.09 2.34 -1.22
CA GLY A 123 -7.29 3.51 -1.57
C GLY A 123 -6.46 3.38 -2.85
N LEU A 124 -6.50 2.25 -3.55
CA LEU A 124 -5.82 2.13 -4.86
C LEU A 124 -6.44 3.11 -5.87
N LEU A 125 -5.61 3.96 -6.46
CA LEU A 125 -6.04 4.96 -7.43
C LEU A 125 -6.29 4.31 -8.80
N LYS A 126 -7.51 4.48 -9.32
CA LYS A 126 -7.91 3.97 -10.62
C LYS A 126 -7.04 4.57 -11.73
N GLY A 127 -6.49 3.70 -12.60
CA GLY A 127 -5.59 4.11 -13.68
C GLY A 127 -4.11 4.11 -13.31
N TYR A 128 -3.76 3.92 -12.05
CA TYR A 128 -2.38 3.71 -11.63
C TYR A 128 -1.99 2.22 -11.74
N ASP A 129 -0.68 1.98 -11.80
CA ASP A 129 -0.14 0.65 -12.08
C ASP A 129 -0.59 -0.42 -11.07
N GLY A 130 -0.63 -0.06 -9.77
CA GLY A 130 -1.06 -0.99 -8.73
C GLY A 130 -2.51 -1.46 -8.92
N TYR A 131 -3.42 -0.53 -9.15
CA TYR A 131 -4.81 -0.87 -9.46
C TYR A 131 -4.93 -1.75 -10.71
N CYS A 132 -4.23 -1.37 -11.80
CA CYS A 132 -4.27 -2.10 -13.07
C CYS A 132 -3.74 -3.53 -12.91
N ALA A 133 -2.62 -3.71 -12.21
CA ALA A 133 -2.02 -5.02 -11.97
C ALA A 133 -2.93 -5.93 -11.12
N VAL A 134 -3.54 -5.39 -10.06
CA VAL A 134 -4.51 -6.13 -9.24
C VAL A 134 -5.71 -6.56 -10.08
N LYS A 135 -6.28 -5.67 -10.87
CA LYS A 135 -7.42 -5.99 -11.75
C LYS A 135 -7.09 -7.07 -12.77
N GLN A 136 -5.92 -6.97 -13.38
CA GLN A 136 -5.45 -7.96 -14.34
C GLN A 136 -5.28 -9.33 -13.68
N TYR A 137 -4.62 -9.38 -12.51
CA TYR A 137 -4.42 -10.60 -11.76
C TYR A 137 -5.75 -11.28 -11.40
N LEU A 138 -6.71 -10.53 -10.84
CA LEU A 138 -8.02 -11.06 -10.45
C LEU A 138 -8.80 -11.59 -11.64
N SER A 139 -8.74 -10.91 -12.79
CA SER A 139 -9.40 -11.33 -14.02
C SER A 139 -8.78 -12.61 -14.60
N ASN A 140 -7.46 -12.70 -14.65
CA ASN A 140 -6.72 -13.85 -15.17
C ASN A 140 -6.97 -15.12 -14.34
N ASN A 141 -7.09 -14.98 -13.02
CA ASN A 141 -7.30 -16.07 -12.08
C ASN A 141 -8.77 -16.34 -11.77
N LYS A 142 -9.71 -15.63 -12.42
CA LYS A 142 -11.16 -15.78 -12.25
C LYS A 142 -11.62 -15.64 -10.80
N TRP A 143 -10.97 -14.74 -10.03
CA TRP A 143 -11.35 -14.48 -8.66
C TRP A 143 -12.62 -13.62 -8.58
N HIS A 144 -13.49 -13.97 -7.65
CA HIS A 144 -14.62 -13.11 -7.30
C HIS A 144 -14.14 -11.98 -6.40
N PHE A 145 -14.42 -10.75 -6.79
CA PHE A 145 -14.09 -9.57 -6.00
C PHE A 145 -15.23 -8.56 -6.07
N PHE A 146 -15.28 -7.70 -5.08
CA PHE A 146 -16.18 -6.58 -5.02
C PHE A 146 -15.38 -5.28 -5.18
N GLU A 147 -15.82 -4.40 -6.05
CA GLU A 147 -15.18 -3.12 -6.31
C GLU A 147 -16.14 -1.98 -5.98
N THR A 148 -15.69 -1.04 -5.17
CA THR A 148 -16.33 0.25 -4.96
C THR A 148 -15.43 1.36 -5.46
N SER A 149 -16.00 2.42 -6.01
CA SER A 149 -15.26 3.59 -6.45
C SER A 149 -15.75 4.84 -5.74
N LEU A 150 -14.83 5.59 -5.16
CA LEU A 150 -15.07 6.92 -4.64
C LEU A 150 -14.46 7.95 -5.60
N LYS A 151 -15.15 9.06 -5.80
CA LYS A 151 -14.57 10.18 -6.56
C LYS A 151 -13.67 10.99 -5.65
N CYS A 152 -12.40 11.12 -6.04
CA CYS A 152 -11.46 12.03 -5.41
C CYS A 152 -11.44 13.33 -6.21
N PHE A 153 -11.73 14.44 -5.54
CA PHE A 153 -11.57 15.77 -6.12
C PHE A 153 -10.16 16.25 -5.82
N TYR A 154 -9.51 16.83 -6.81
CA TYR A 154 -8.21 17.45 -6.64
C TYR A 154 -8.16 18.80 -7.35
N THR A 155 -7.32 19.68 -6.86
CA THR A 155 -7.02 20.96 -7.48
C THR A 155 -5.52 21.04 -7.70
N ASN A 156 -5.12 21.45 -8.90
CA ASN A 156 -3.73 21.77 -9.17
C ASN A 156 -3.43 23.13 -8.53
N ILE A 157 -2.48 23.14 -7.60
CA ILE A 157 -1.99 24.36 -6.97
C ILE A 157 -0.83 24.88 -7.82
N ASP A 158 -1.15 25.73 -8.79
CA ASP A 158 -0.16 26.45 -9.58
C ASP A 158 0.16 27.79 -8.88
N ALA A 159 0.89 27.70 -7.77
CA ALA A 159 1.31 28.84 -6.97
C ALA A 159 2.69 28.56 -6.34
N GLN A 160 3.56 29.57 -6.34
CA GLN A 160 4.90 29.45 -5.76
C GLN A 160 4.88 29.42 -4.22
N ASN A 161 3.83 29.97 -3.62
CA ASN A 161 3.64 30.03 -2.17
C ASN A 161 2.16 30.19 -1.81
N PHE A 162 1.85 30.10 -0.51
CA PHE A 162 0.49 30.22 0.00
C PHE A 162 -0.20 31.56 -0.35
N TYR A 163 0.54 32.69 -0.33
CA TYR A 163 -0.04 34.01 -0.66
C TYR A 163 -0.42 34.12 -2.12
N ASP A 164 0.38 33.56 -3.03
CA ASP A 164 0.05 33.49 -4.45
C ASP A 164 -1.17 32.60 -4.72
N TYR A 165 -1.29 31.50 -3.98
CA TYR A 165 -2.48 30.65 -4.04
C TYR A 165 -3.75 31.41 -3.63
N MET A 166 -3.71 32.11 -2.50
CA MET A 166 -4.85 32.88 -1.99
C MET A 166 -5.28 34.06 -2.90
N ARG A 167 -4.36 34.58 -3.69
CA ARG A 167 -4.69 35.67 -4.65
C ARG A 167 -5.37 35.14 -5.93
N LYS A 168 -5.20 33.88 -6.27
CA LYS A 168 -5.77 33.26 -7.48
C LYS A 168 -7.17 32.66 -7.26
N GLN A 169 -7.67 32.65 -6.00
CA GLN A 169 -9.03 32.23 -5.63
C GLN A 169 -10.01 33.40 -5.76
#